data_3108196fccaf53bffc0d2e696bf73f5b
#
_entry.id   3108196fccaf53bffc0d2e696bf73f5b
#
_cell.length_a   1.000
_cell.length_b   1.000
_cell.length_c   1.000
_cell.angle_alpha   90.00
_cell.angle_beta   90.00
_cell.angle_gamma   90.00
#
_symmetry.space_group_name_H-M   'P 1'
#
loop_
_entity.id
_entity.type
_entity.pdbx_description
1 polymer ?
#
loop_
_entity_poly.entity_id
_entity_poly.type
_entity_poly.pdbx_seq_one_letter_code
_entity_poly.pdbx_strand_id
1 'polypeptide(L)'
;EIMPSLVGSEMCIRDRQHINAACGKDTIAYHRDLAGSFMASADNAHAFHPAHAEKYDPKSRVYMNGGVVIKQSANQKYTTDAVSEAVTKMICEKAGVPCQVFANHADIPGGSTLGAILNSLVSVTSVDIGMAQLAMHSPYETAGAKDTAYLVQFAKTFYETTLVRTEHGFSLEEK
;
A
#
# COMPACT_ATOMS: atom_id res chain seq x y z
N GLU A 1 4.77 -24.50 -10.04
CA GLU A 1 5.68 -23.58 -9.31
C GLU A 1 4.86 -22.77 -8.32
N ILE A 2 5.04 -23.04 -7.04
CA ILE A 2 4.39 -22.25 -5.98
C ILE A 2 5.14 -20.91 -5.93
N MET A 3 4.50 -19.84 -6.36
CA MET A 3 5.10 -18.51 -6.30
C MET A 3 5.38 -18.14 -4.83
N PRO A 4 6.60 -17.76 -4.45
CA PRO A 4 6.96 -17.42 -3.06
C PRO A 4 6.06 -16.35 -2.44
N SER A 5 5.52 -15.44 -3.26
CA SER A 5 4.59 -14.39 -2.85
C SER A 5 3.23 -14.92 -2.35
N LEU A 6 2.75 -16.03 -2.89
CA LEU A 6 1.50 -16.67 -2.45
C LEU A 6 1.64 -17.30 -1.05
N VAL A 7 2.80 -17.91 -0.79
CA VAL A 7 3.09 -18.53 0.51
C VAL A 7 3.08 -17.51 1.64
N GLY A 8 3.70 -16.34 1.43
CA GLY A 8 3.70 -15.25 2.41
C GLY A 8 2.30 -14.71 2.72
N SER A 9 1.46 -14.55 1.71
CA SER A 9 0.09 -14.04 1.88
C SER A 9 -0.80 -15.00 2.67
N GLU A 10 -0.73 -16.30 2.40
CA GLU A 10 -1.49 -17.30 3.17
C GLU A 10 -1.03 -17.37 4.63
N MET A 11 0.26 -17.27 4.90
CA MET A 11 0.78 -17.27 6.27
C MET A 11 0.20 -16.12 7.08
N CYS A 12 0.21 -14.90 6.57
CA CYS A 12 -0.37 -13.73 7.25
C CYS A 12 -1.85 -13.90 7.58
N ILE A 13 -2.62 -14.54 6.69
CA ILE A 13 -4.05 -14.82 6.94
C ILE A 13 -4.21 -15.85 8.03
N ARG A 14 -3.46 -16.95 7.97
CA ARG A 14 -3.50 -18.02 8.98
C ARG A 14 -3.08 -17.53 10.35
N ASP A 15 -2.03 -16.72 10.43
CA ASP A 15 -1.58 -16.13 11.69
C ASP A 15 -2.69 -15.29 12.34
N ARG A 16 -3.39 -14.46 11.57
CA ARG A 16 -4.53 -13.69 12.07
C ARG A 16 -5.68 -14.57 12.54
N GLN A 17 -5.99 -15.64 11.82
CA GLN A 17 -7.00 -16.62 12.24
C GLN A 17 -6.62 -17.30 13.55
N HIS A 18 -5.35 -17.71 13.69
CA HIS A 18 -4.85 -18.34 14.92
C HIS A 18 -4.84 -17.35 16.11
N ILE A 19 -4.45 -16.08 15.89
CA ILE A 19 -4.51 -15.04 16.92
C ILE A 19 -5.95 -14.83 17.37
N ASN A 20 -6.90 -14.72 16.45
CA ASN A 20 -8.32 -14.58 16.78
C ASN A 20 -8.86 -15.75 17.57
N ALA A 21 -8.52 -16.99 17.16
CA ALA A 21 -8.90 -18.18 17.87
C ALA A 21 -8.30 -18.23 19.28
N ALA A 22 -7.03 -17.86 19.43
CA ALA A 22 -6.36 -17.74 20.72
C ALA A 22 -6.99 -16.67 21.64
N CYS A 23 -7.57 -15.61 21.05
CA CYS A 23 -8.34 -14.58 21.76
C CYS A 23 -9.81 -15.01 22.06
N GLY A 24 -10.20 -16.26 21.76
CA GLY A 24 -11.55 -16.74 21.98
C GLY A 24 -12.60 -16.17 21.02
N LYS A 25 -12.20 -15.60 19.89
CA LYS A 25 -13.09 -15.04 18.89
C LYS A 25 -13.52 -16.12 17.87
N ASP A 26 -14.78 -16.10 17.53
CA ASP A 26 -15.34 -16.97 16.48
C ASP A 26 -15.09 -16.41 15.07
N THR A 27 -15.53 -17.15 14.06
CA THR A 27 -15.37 -16.75 12.64
C THR A 27 -16.11 -15.45 12.30
N ILE A 28 -17.26 -15.20 12.93
CA ILE A 28 -18.03 -13.96 12.68
C ILE A 28 -17.28 -12.75 13.25
N ALA A 29 -16.72 -12.87 14.45
CA ALA A 29 -15.88 -11.84 15.05
C ALA A 29 -14.63 -11.59 14.21
N TYR A 30 -14.00 -12.64 13.66
CA TYR A 30 -12.87 -12.50 12.75
C TYR A 30 -13.22 -11.69 11.48
N HIS A 31 -14.34 -11.99 10.83
CA HIS A 31 -14.77 -11.24 9.64
C HIS A 31 -15.15 -9.79 9.96
N ARG A 32 -15.70 -9.53 11.15
CA ARG A 32 -15.97 -8.17 11.64
C ARG A 32 -14.69 -7.40 11.84
N ASP A 33 -13.67 -8.03 12.44
CA ASP A 33 -12.36 -7.42 12.64
C ASP A 33 -11.67 -7.11 11.31
N LEU A 34 -11.77 -8.00 10.31
CA LEU A 34 -11.27 -7.75 8.95
C LEU A 34 -11.97 -6.55 8.30
N ALA A 35 -13.29 -6.47 8.40
CA ALA A 35 -14.07 -5.37 7.84
C ALA A 35 -13.72 -4.00 8.48
N GLY A 36 -13.29 -4.00 9.75
CA GLY A 36 -12.79 -2.82 10.46
C GLY A 36 -11.30 -2.56 10.28
N SER A 37 -10.58 -3.45 9.59
CA SER A 37 -9.13 -3.34 9.41
C SER A 37 -8.77 -2.52 8.18
N PHE A 38 -7.56 -1.99 8.20
CA PHE A 38 -6.94 -1.30 7.07
C PHE A 38 -5.54 -1.87 6.82
N MET A 39 -5.21 -2.16 5.57
CA MET A 39 -3.92 -2.74 5.18
C MET A 39 -3.13 -1.78 4.30
N ALA A 40 -1.88 -1.56 4.66
CA ALA A 40 -0.90 -0.91 3.80
C ALA A 40 0.02 -1.99 3.18
N SER A 41 -0.09 -2.18 1.87
CA SER A 41 0.78 -3.05 1.08
C SER A 41 1.96 -2.21 0.59
N ALA A 42 3.14 -2.43 1.17
CA ALA A 42 4.32 -1.63 0.87
C ALA A 42 5.25 -2.37 -0.10
N ASP A 43 5.36 -1.81 -1.31
CA ASP A 43 6.24 -2.26 -2.39
C ASP A 43 6.62 -1.06 -3.25
N ASN A 44 7.87 -1.00 -3.77
CA ASN A 44 8.37 0.19 -4.46
C ASN A 44 7.61 0.46 -5.77
N ALA A 45 7.64 1.73 -6.20
CA ALA A 45 7.06 2.21 -7.45
C ALA A 45 8.15 2.68 -8.41
N HIS A 46 7.90 2.62 -9.72
CA HIS A 46 8.84 3.12 -10.71
C HIS A 46 8.95 4.64 -10.66
N ALA A 47 10.15 5.16 -10.30
CA ALA A 47 10.46 6.57 -10.42
C ALA A 47 10.51 6.99 -11.88
N PHE A 48 10.11 8.22 -12.18
CA PHE A 48 10.21 8.80 -13.52
C PHE A 48 11.64 8.78 -14.04
N HIS A 49 11.83 8.16 -15.20
CA HIS A 49 13.11 8.12 -15.90
C HIS A 49 13.05 9.03 -17.14
N PRO A 50 13.84 10.12 -17.21
CA PRO A 50 13.70 11.11 -18.27
C PRO A 50 13.97 10.57 -19.69
N ALA A 51 14.81 9.56 -19.83
CA ALA A 51 15.10 8.92 -21.11
C ALA A 51 13.95 8.00 -21.61
N HIS A 52 12.96 7.73 -20.78
CA HIS A 52 11.83 6.83 -21.09
C HIS A 52 10.50 7.48 -20.67
N ALA A 53 10.36 8.78 -20.94
CA ALA A 53 9.19 9.54 -20.54
C ALA A 53 7.85 9.00 -21.10
N GLU A 54 7.93 8.34 -22.26
CA GLU A 54 6.80 7.72 -22.95
C GLU A 54 6.17 6.54 -22.19
N LYS A 55 6.88 5.96 -21.22
CA LYS A 55 6.40 4.84 -20.41
C LYS A 55 5.56 5.28 -19.20
N TYR A 56 5.51 6.56 -18.92
CA TYR A 56 4.86 7.10 -17.73
C TYR A 56 3.61 7.89 -18.09
N ASP A 57 2.61 7.83 -17.23
CA ASP A 57 1.48 8.74 -17.31
C ASP A 57 1.98 10.20 -17.22
N PRO A 58 1.55 11.10 -18.11
CA PRO A 58 2.07 12.47 -18.15
C PRO A 58 1.71 13.31 -16.92
N LYS A 59 0.66 12.93 -16.18
CA LYS A 59 0.16 13.68 -15.02
C LYS A 59 0.58 13.06 -13.68
N SER A 60 0.93 11.76 -13.66
CA SER A 60 1.19 10.98 -12.45
C SER A 60 2.64 10.50 -12.37
N ARG A 61 3.58 11.43 -12.63
CA ARG A 61 5.02 11.17 -12.54
C ARG A 61 5.49 11.28 -11.10
N VAL A 62 6.23 10.29 -10.63
CA VAL A 62 6.79 10.27 -9.28
C VAL A 62 8.32 10.35 -9.32
N TYR A 63 8.89 11.00 -8.34
CA TYR A 63 10.31 11.30 -8.27
C TYR A 63 10.91 10.81 -6.96
N MET A 64 12.18 10.41 -7.01
CA MET A 64 12.96 10.09 -5.81
C MET A 64 13.03 11.31 -4.88
N ASN A 65 13.03 11.07 -3.58
CA ASN A 65 12.97 12.08 -2.51
C ASN A 65 11.66 12.90 -2.48
N GLY A 66 10.62 12.42 -3.15
CA GLY A 66 9.28 13.03 -3.16
C GLY A 66 8.32 12.45 -2.13
N GLY A 67 8.77 11.54 -1.29
CA GLY A 67 7.98 10.95 -0.21
C GLY A 67 7.26 9.66 -0.59
N VAL A 68 6.24 9.31 0.18
CA VAL A 68 5.45 8.09 -0.01
C VAL A 68 4.71 8.12 -1.33
N VAL A 69 4.84 7.06 -2.12
CA VAL A 69 4.14 6.90 -3.38
C VAL A 69 2.89 6.07 -3.15
N ILE A 70 1.72 6.60 -3.49
CA ILE A 70 0.44 5.90 -3.50
C ILE A 70 0.21 5.39 -4.91
N LYS A 71 0.05 4.07 -5.08
CA LYS A 71 -0.08 3.45 -6.40
C LYS A 71 -1.53 3.27 -6.78
N GLN A 72 -1.92 3.78 -7.95
CA GLN A 72 -3.26 3.65 -8.53
C GLN A 72 -3.24 2.79 -9.79
N SER A 73 -4.32 2.05 -10.01
CA SER A 73 -4.49 1.23 -11.21
C SER A 73 -5.97 1.07 -11.54
N ALA A 74 -6.38 1.58 -12.70
CA ALA A 74 -7.76 1.46 -13.17
C ALA A 74 -8.19 0.01 -13.41
N ASN A 75 -7.26 -0.89 -13.73
CA ASN A 75 -7.50 -2.33 -13.90
C ASN A 75 -7.24 -3.15 -12.64
N GLN A 76 -7.20 -2.49 -11.47
CA GLN A 76 -7.06 -3.11 -10.15
C GLN A 76 -5.82 -4.02 -9.98
N LYS A 77 -4.72 -3.71 -10.65
CA LYS A 77 -3.42 -4.33 -10.36
C LYS A 77 -2.86 -3.90 -9.00
N TYR A 78 -3.32 -2.75 -8.51
CA TYR A 78 -3.12 -2.24 -7.15
C TYR A 78 -4.48 -2.15 -6.45
N THR A 79 -4.49 -2.32 -5.13
CA THR A 79 -5.71 -2.36 -4.32
C THR A 79 -6.25 -0.98 -3.94
N THR A 80 -5.48 0.06 -4.21
CA THR A 80 -5.84 1.43 -3.84
C THR A 80 -7.16 1.87 -4.47
N ASP A 81 -8.06 2.34 -3.64
CA ASP A 81 -9.31 3.00 -4.00
C ASP A 81 -9.36 4.44 -3.45
N ALA A 82 -10.43 5.16 -3.71
CA ALA A 82 -10.57 6.55 -3.28
C ALA A 82 -10.55 6.71 -1.75
N VAL A 83 -11.10 5.73 -1.00
CA VAL A 83 -11.15 5.75 0.46
C VAL A 83 -9.77 5.50 1.03
N SER A 84 -9.10 4.45 0.58
CA SER A 84 -7.77 4.07 1.05
C SER A 84 -6.71 5.10 0.68
N GLU A 85 -6.83 5.74 -0.48
CA GLU A 85 -5.99 6.89 -0.85
C GLU A 85 -6.19 8.08 0.09
N ALA A 86 -7.44 8.46 0.37
CA ALA A 86 -7.76 9.57 1.26
C ALA A 86 -7.20 9.33 2.67
N VAL A 87 -7.43 8.15 3.24
CA VAL A 87 -6.86 7.76 4.54
C VAL A 87 -5.34 7.84 4.54
N THR A 88 -4.69 7.35 3.49
CA THR A 88 -3.23 7.38 3.37
C THR A 88 -2.69 8.80 3.31
N LYS A 89 -3.35 9.69 2.56
CA LYS A 89 -2.99 11.12 2.51
C LYS A 89 -3.13 11.80 3.88
N MET A 90 -4.20 11.52 4.62
CA MET A 90 -4.38 12.03 5.99
C MET A 90 -3.28 11.55 6.93
N ILE A 91 -2.85 10.29 6.82
CA ILE A 91 -1.74 9.75 7.61
C ILE A 91 -0.42 10.41 7.21
N CYS A 92 -0.16 10.63 5.92
CA CYS A 92 1.02 11.36 5.44
C CYS A 92 1.05 12.80 6.00
N GLU A 93 -0.08 13.49 5.97
CA GLU A 93 -0.22 14.85 6.54
C GLU A 93 0.06 14.85 8.04
N LYS A 94 -0.55 13.93 8.80
CA LYS A 94 -0.30 13.77 10.23
C LYS A 94 1.16 13.43 10.55
N ALA A 95 1.81 12.65 9.69
CA ALA A 95 3.22 12.29 9.81
C ALA A 95 4.19 13.43 9.39
N GLY A 96 3.69 14.49 8.75
CA GLY A 96 4.54 15.52 8.14
C GLY A 96 5.39 15.00 6.98
N VAL A 97 4.90 13.99 6.25
CA VAL A 97 5.60 13.30 5.16
C VAL A 97 4.95 13.67 3.82
N PRO A 98 5.73 14.09 2.81
CA PRO A 98 5.19 14.33 1.48
C PRO A 98 4.71 13.00 0.85
N CYS A 99 3.71 13.08 -0.04
CA CYS A 99 3.25 11.94 -0.81
C CYS A 99 3.02 12.29 -2.28
N GLN A 100 3.13 11.29 -3.12
CA GLN A 100 2.95 11.37 -4.56
C GLN A 100 1.97 10.29 -5.01
N VAL A 101 1.28 10.50 -6.13
CA VAL A 101 0.40 9.49 -6.73
C VAL A 101 1.06 8.96 -7.99
N PHE A 102 1.11 7.65 -8.12
CA PHE A 102 1.64 6.93 -9.26
C PHE A 102 0.52 6.22 -10.02
N ALA A 103 0.52 6.37 -11.32
CA ALA A 103 -0.25 5.54 -12.24
C ALA A 103 0.64 5.13 -13.42
N ASN A 104 0.46 3.90 -13.90
CA ASN A 104 1.11 3.47 -15.15
C ASN A 104 0.50 4.20 -16.35
N HIS A 105 1.28 4.37 -17.42
CA HIS A 105 0.73 4.73 -18.71
C HIS A 105 -0.31 3.67 -19.14
N ALA A 106 -1.41 4.11 -19.75
CA ALA A 106 -2.54 3.23 -20.10
C ALA A 106 -2.14 2.01 -20.96
N ASP A 107 -1.15 2.17 -21.84
CA ASP A 107 -0.67 1.13 -22.74
C ASP A 107 0.45 0.25 -22.11
N ILE A 108 0.89 0.55 -20.89
CA ILE A 108 1.93 -0.20 -20.21
C ILE A 108 1.29 -1.09 -19.15
N PRO A 109 1.39 -2.41 -19.27
CA PRO A 109 0.87 -3.31 -18.25
C PRO A 109 1.65 -3.10 -16.94
N GLY A 110 0.91 -2.79 -15.87
CA GLY A 110 1.48 -2.71 -14.52
C GLY A 110 1.84 -4.09 -13.97
N GLY A 111 2.83 -4.14 -13.09
CA GLY A 111 3.06 -5.29 -12.22
C GLY A 111 1.91 -5.50 -11.24
N SER A 112 1.94 -6.60 -10.49
CA SER A 112 1.03 -6.87 -9.38
C SER A 112 1.81 -6.80 -8.06
N THR A 113 1.07 -6.56 -6.98
CA THR A 113 1.61 -6.48 -5.62
C THR A 113 1.03 -7.57 -4.73
N LEU A 114 1.62 -7.76 -3.55
CA LEU A 114 1.06 -8.63 -2.52
C LEU A 114 -0.33 -8.18 -2.08
N GLY A 115 -0.60 -6.88 -2.10
CA GLY A 115 -1.91 -6.32 -1.77
C GLY A 115 -3.02 -6.89 -2.64
N ALA A 116 -2.84 -6.91 -3.96
CA ALA A 116 -3.83 -7.47 -4.89
C ALA A 116 -4.08 -8.97 -4.66
N ILE A 117 -3.01 -9.74 -4.37
CA ILE A 117 -3.12 -11.17 -4.06
C ILE A 117 -3.86 -11.36 -2.73
N LEU A 118 -3.50 -10.62 -1.69
CA LEU A 118 -4.11 -10.74 -0.38
C LEU A 118 -5.60 -10.34 -0.42
N ASN A 119 -5.95 -9.29 -1.15
CA ASN A 119 -7.34 -8.85 -1.31
C ASN A 119 -8.22 -9.87 -2.08
N SER A 120 -7.63 -10.71 -2.91
CA SER A 120 -8.36 -11.83 -3.54
C SER A 120 -8.73 -12.94 -2.55
N LEU A 121 -8.03 -13.01 -1.42
CA LEU A 121 -8.23 -14.03 -0.38
C LEU A 121 -9.05 -13.53 0.80
N VAL A 122 -8.93 -12.24 1.14
CA VAL A 122 -9.65 -11.62 2.25
C VAL A 122 -10.12 -10.21 1.88
N SER A 123 -11.36 -9.88 2.24
CA SER A 123 -11.92 -8.54 2.02
C SER A 123 -11.45 -7.59 3.12
N VAL A 124 -10.44 -6.78 2.82
CA VAL A 124 -9.93 -5.74 3.72
C VAL A 124 -9.67 -4.47 2.93
N THR A 125 -10.02 -3.31 3.49
CA THR A 125 -9.66 -2.02 2.85
C THR A 125 -8.16 -1.88 2.80
N SER A 126 -7.60 -1.65 1.62
CA SER A 126 -6.16 -1.66 1.42
C SER A 126 -5.66 -0.57 0.48
N VAL A 127 -4.43 -0.17 0.70
CA VAL A 127 -3.69 0.77 -0.14
C VAL A 127 -2.36 0.14 -0.56
N ASP A 128 -1.97 0.33 -1.81
CA ASP A 128 -0.62 0.01 -2.28
C ASP A 128 0.24 1.26 -2.26
N ILE A 129 1.30 1.22 -1.48
CA ILE A 129 2.26 2.32 -1.31
C ILE A 129 3.69 1.86 -1.58
N GLY A 130 4.62 2.79 -1.63
CA GLY A 130 6.04 2.47 -1.72
C GLY A 130 6.94 3.70 -1.80
N MET A 131 8.18 3.48 -2.20
CA MET A 131 9.14 4.54 -2.54
C MET A 131 9.34 4.58 -4.05
N ALA A 132 9.66 5.77 -4.56
CA ALA A 132 10.05 5.93 -5.96
C ALA A 132 11.45 5.34 -6.19
N GLN A 133 11.59 4.41 -7.14
CA GLN A 133 12.81 3.65 -7.38
C GLN A 133 13.13 3.59 -8.88
N LEU A 134 14.39 3.75 -9.23
CA LEU A 134 14.92 3.48 -10.56
C LEU A 134 15.57 2.09 -10.61
N ALA A 135 15.66 1.52 -11.80
CA ALA A 135 16.31 0.25 -12.08
C ALA A 135 15.80 -0.92 -11.21
N MET A 136 14.50 -0.93 -10.92
CA MET A 136 13.83 -1.98 -10.16
C MET A 136 14.15 -3.38 -10.72
N HIS A 137 14.45 -4.34 -9.82
CA HIS A 137 14.87 -5.71 -10.13
C HIS A 137 16.26 -5.83 -10.78
N SER A 138 17.04 -4.77 -10.79
CA SER A 138 18.44 -4.81 -11.25
C SER A 138 19.41 -4.87 -10.07
N PRO A 139 20.70 -5.19 -10.30
CA PRO A 139 21.71 -5.09 -9.25
C PRO A 139 22.06 -3.64 -8.85
N TYR A 140 21.49 -2.64 -9.53
CA TYR A 140 21.70 -1.21 -9.29
C TYR A 140 20.41 -0.47 -8.94
N GLU A 141 19.52 -1.08 -8.19
CA GLU A 141 18.31 -0.41 -7.70
C GLU A 141 18.68 0.87 -6.94
N THR A 142 18.02 1.95 -7.31
CA THR A 142 18.30 3.28 -6.75
C THR A 142 17.03 3.93 -6.25
N ALA A 143 16.99 4.28 -4.98
CA ALA A 143 15.91 5.02 -4.33
C ALA A 143 16.40 6.33 -3.74
N GLY A 144 15.47 7.22 -3.41
CA GLY A 144 15.81 8.48 -2.76
C GLY A 144 16.24 8.30 -1.31
N ALA A 145 17.37 8.90 -0.91
CA ALA A 145 17.89 8.75 0.46
C ALA A 145 16.90 9.25 1.53
N LYS A 146 16.05 10.23 1.21
CA LYS A 146 15.01 10.76 2.12
C LYS A 146 13.78 9.85 2.17
N ASP A 147 13.49 9.11 1.11
CA ASP A 147 12.25 8.33 0.99
C ASP A 147 12.17 7.21 2.01
N THR A 148 13.30 6.60 2.37
CA THR A 148 13.36 5.60 3.45
C THR A 148 12.93 6.21 4.79
N ALA A 149 13.44 7.40 5.12
CA ALA A 149 13.05 8.08 6.36
C ALA A 149 11.56 8.47 6.34
N TYR A 150 11.05 8.93 5.21
CA TYR A 150 9.64 9.25 5.03
C TYR A 150 8.75 8.01 5.19
N LEU A 151 9.12 6.88 4.60
CA LEU A 151 8.35 5.66 4.71
C LEU A 151 8.36 5.10 6.15
N VAL A 152 9.50 5.18 6.84
CA VAL A 152 9.59 4.81 8.27
C VAL A 152 8.69 5.71 9.13
N GLN A 153 8.73 7.04 8.90
CA GLN A 153 7.89 7.98 9.63
C GLN A 153 6.39 7.76 9.34
N PHE A 154 6.04 7.51 8.09
CA PHE A 154 4.68 7.10 7.71
C PHE A 154 4.25 5.84 8.46
N ALA A 155 5.05 4.77 8.40
CA ALA A 155 4.73 3.50 9.03
C ALA A 155 4.55 3.64 10.55
N LYS A 156 5.41 4.42 11.21
CA LYS A 156 5.27 4.74 12.63
C LYS A 156 3.93 5.42 12.92
N THR A 157 3.62 6.48 12.20
CA THR A 157 2.35 7.22 12.36
C THR A 157 1.14 6.34 12.05
N PHE A 158 1.23 5.49 11.02
CA PHE A 158 0.19 4.52 10.67
C PHE A 158 -0.12 3.58 11.84
N TYR A 159 0.89 2.99 12.48
CA TYR A 159 0.70 2.08 13.62
C TYR A 159 0.27 2.81 14.90
N GLU A 160 0.62 4.08 15.06
CA GLU A 160 0.21 4.91 16.21
C GLU A 160 -1.19 5.52 16.04
N THR A 161 -1.76 5.48 14.83
CA THR A 161 -3.08 6.04 14.53
C THR A 161 -4.16 4.98 14.69
N THR A 162 -5.24 5.32 15.41
CA THR A 162 -6.44 4.50 15.47
C THR A 162 -7.34 4.86 14.30
N LEU A 163 -7.59 3.89 13.41
CA LEU A 163 -8.54 4.01 12.32
C LEU A 163 -9.87 3.41 12.76
N VAL A 164 -10.91 4.23 12.80
CA VAL A 164 -12.26 3.78 13.14
C VAL A 164 -13.13 3.78 11.88
N ARG A 165 -13.73 2.62 11.59
CA ARG A 165 -14.63 2.51 10.44
C ARG A 165 -15.92 3.28 10.68
N THR A 166 -16.29 4.09 9.70
CA THR A 166 -17.54 4.86 9.67
C THR A 166 -18.43 4.38 8.52
N GLU A 167 -19.65 4.94 8.42
CA GLU A 167 -20.55 4.65 7.29
C GLU A 167 -19.94 5.01 5.93
N HIS A 168 -19.10 6.04 5.87
CA HIS A 168 -18.55 6.59 4.62
C HIS A 168 -17.04 6.36 4.47
N GLY A 169 -16.42 5.52 5.29
CA GLY A 169 -14.97 5.25 5.21
C GLY A 169 -14.33 5.05 6.58
N PHE A 170 -13.31 5.84 6.88
CA PHE A 170 -12.59 5.79 8.15
C PHE A 170 -12.40 7.19 8.72
N SER A 171 -12.45 7.30 10.05
CA SER A 171 -11.96 8.45 10.79
C SER A 171 -10.63 8.11 11.48
N LEU A 172 -9.78 9.13 11.63
CA LEU A 172 -8.55 9.03 12.41
C LEU A 172 -8.83 9.56 13.81
N GLU A 173 -8.63 8.72 14.82
CA GLU A 173 -8.71 9.13 16.22
C GLU A 173 -7.31 9.26 16.81
N GLU A 174 -7.11 10.26 17.66
CA GLU A 174 -5.91 10.38 18.47
C GLU A 174 -6.03 9.48 19.70
N LYS A 175 -4.95 8.80 20.03
CA LYS A 175 -4.86 8.02 21.27
C LYS A 175 -4.60 8.93 22.44
#